data_ce6a144ab4a817f540783b173002b290
#
_entry.id   ce6a144ab4a817f540783b173002b290
#
_cell.length_a   1.000
_cell.length_b   1.000
_cell.length_c   1.000
_cell.angle_alpha   90.00
_cell.angle_beta   90.00
_cell.angle_gamma   90.00
#
_symmetry.space_group_name_H-M   'P 1'
#
loop_
_entity.id
_entity.type
_entity.pdbx_description
1 polymer ?
#
loop_
_entity_poly.entity_id
_entity_poly.type
_entity_poly.pdbx_seq_one_letter_code
_entity_poly.pdbx_strand_id
1 'polypeptide(L)'
;MSILHDITRLLLPRRCPVCQRRLEYTEQSLCAVCASCLPRLWLPGIDDNDMLRHLWTRVPVEHAFSLVAYRHNSPFHQLLMRIKYQSDTALAYRLGWWAGSEAVRAGLDEYADVLVPVPLTARRLRERGYNQARLLADGMGRAMGVPVMELLVRQQQGTSQTH
;
A
#
# COMPACT_ATOMS: atom_id res chain seq x y z
N MET A 1 -27.80 -1.96 -8.25
CA MET A 1 -26.76 -1.05 -8.75
C MET A 1 -27.44 0.29 -8.98
N SER A 2 -26.95 1.37 -8.41
CA SER A 2 -27.68 2.66 -8.39
C SER A 2 -27.33 3.48 -9.64
N ILE A 3 -28.32 3.92 -10.39
CA ILE A 3 -28.21 4.79 -11.58
C ILE A 3 -27.37 6.05 -11.27
N LEU A 4 -27.46 6.58 -10.06
CA LEU A 4 -26.62 7.68 -9.57
C LEU A 4 -25.12 7.36 -9.61
N HIS A 5 -24.73 6.12 -9.30
CA HIS A 5 -23.35 5.68 -9.34
C HIS A 5 -22.81 5.61 -10.78
N ASP A 6 -23.63 5.23 -11.73
CA ASP A 6 -23.25 5.16 -13.15
C ASP A 6 -23.17 6.56 -13.77
N ILE A 7 -24.05 7.48 -13.39
CA ILE A 7 -24.01 8.88 -13.81
C ILE A 7 -22.76 9.60 -13.25
N THR A 8 -22.43 9.41 -11.98
CA THR A 8 -21.22 10.00 -11.39
C THR A 8 -19.93 9.48 -12.03
N ARG A 9 -19.89 8.22 -12.45
CA ARG A 9 -18.76 7.64 -13.20
C ARG A 9 -18.66 8.18 -14.62
N LEU A 10 -19.75 8.55 -15.25
CA LEU A 10 -19.74 9.16 -16.59
C LEU A 10 -19.19 10.59 -16.53
N LEU A 11 -19.59 11.35 -15.52
CA LEU A 11 -19.17 12.75 -15.33
C LEU A 11 -17.77 12.90 -14.70
N LEU A 12 -17.39 11.96 -13.83
CA LEU A 12 -16.07 11.94 -13.15
C LEU A 12 -15.37 10.61 -13.37
N PRO A 13 -14.86 10.35 -14.57
CA PRO A 13 -14.21 9.09 -14.89
C PRO A 13 -12.96 8.91 -14.03
N ARG A 14 -12.85 7.74 -13.39
CA ARG A 14 -11.62 7.36 -12.69
C ARG A 14 -10.49 7.27 -13.70
N ARG A 15 -9.37 7.93 -13.38
CA ARG A 15 -8.18 7.93 -14.24
C ARG A 15 -7.06 7.14 -13.57
N CYS A 16 -6.25 6.47 -14.38
CA CYS A 16 -5.04 5.83 -13.92
C CYS A 16 -4.10 6.90 -13.34
N PRO A 17 -3.64 6.76 -12.09
CA PRO A 17 -2.78 7.76 -11.46
C PRO A 17 -1.37 7.85 -12.08
N VAL A 18 -0.99 6.89 -12.91
CA VAL A 18 0.29 6.89 -13.64
C VAL A 18 0.16 7.55 -15.00
N CYS A 19 -0.68 7.01 -15.89
CA CYS A 19 -0.76 7.44 -17.29
C CYS A 19 -1.99 8.31 -17.61
N GLN A 20 -2.85 8.61 -16.63
CA GLN A 20 -4.07 9.41 -16.75
C GLN A 20 -5.15 8.82 -17.68
N ARG A 21 -4.93 7.63 -18.27
CA ARG A 21 -5.93 6.92 -19.06
C ARG A 21 -7.18 6.65 -18.20
N ARG A 22 -8.36 6.72 -18.78
CA ARG A 22 -9.61 6.30 -18.12
C ARG A 22 -9.49 4.83 -17.73
N LEU A 23 -9.87 4.53 -16.47
CA LEU A 23 -9.91 3.15 -15.98
C LEU A 23 -11.16 2.45 -16.48
N GLU A 24 -10.99 1.21 -16.92
CA GLU A 24 -12.08 0.31 -17.26
C GLU A 24 -12.85 -0.11 -16.00
N TYR A 25 -14.00 -0.74 -16.19
CA TYR A 25 -14.87 -1.14 -15.07
C TYR A 25 -14.18 -2.10 -14.10
N THR A 26 -13.38 -3.00 -14.64
CA THR A 26 -12.61 -4.00 -13.87
C THR A 26 -11.32 -3.46 -13.26
N GLU A 27 -10.85 -2.31 -13.73
CA GLU A 27 -9.60 -1.68 -13.25
C GLU A 27 -9.87 -0.83 -12.00
N GLN A 28 -9.31 -1.21 -10.87
CA GLN A 28 -9.62 -0.54 -9.61
C GLN A 28 -8.62 0.56 -9.24
N SER A 29 -7.33 0.28 -9.32
CA SER A 29 -6.26 1.17 -8.85
C SER A 29 -5.39 1.71 -9.97
N LEU A 30 -5.04 0.86 -10.92
CA LEU A 30 -4.21 1.13 -12.08
C LEU A 30 -4.85 0.55 -13.32
N CYS A 31 -4.52 1.10 -14.48
CA CYS A 31 -4.86 0.45 -15.73
C CYS A 31 -4.00 -0.81 -15.96
N ALA A 32 -4.51 -1.76 -16.71
CA ALA A 32 -3.83 -3.03 -16.97
C ALA A 32 -2.39 -2.84 -17.49
N VAL A 33 -2.17 -1.87 -18.39
CA VAL A 33 -0.85 -1.55 -18.93
C VAL A 33 0.11 -1.07 -17.83
N CYS A 34 -0.31 -0.11 -17.00
CA CYS A 34 0.55 0.37 -15.90
C CYS A 34 0.76 -0.70 -14.83
N ALA A 35 -0.24 -1.52 -14.57
CA ALA A 35 -0.12 -2.64 -13.63
C ALA A 35 0.88 -3.71 -14.12
N SER A 36 0.91 -4.00 -15.43
CA SER A 36 1.88 -4.94 -16.01
C SER A 36 3.31 -4.40 -16.05
N CYS A 37 3.48 -3.08 -16.11
CA CYS A 37 4.79 -2.42 -16.07
C CYS A 37 5.38 -2.27 -14.66
N LEU A 38 4.62 -2.60 -13.60
CA LEU A 38 5.17 -2.56 -12.25
C LEU A 38 6.21 -3.68 -12.08
N PRO A 39 7.36 -3.38 -11.45
CA PRO A 39 8.36 -4.38 -11.13
C PRO A 39 7.83 -5.27 -9.99
N ARG A 40 6.89 -6.15 -10.31
CA ARG A 40 6.36 -7.12 -9.36
C ARG A 40 7.51 -8.00 -8.90
N LEU A 41 7.64 -8.15 -7.60
CA LEU A 41 8.44 -9.23 -7.08
C LEU A 41 7.60 -10.49 -7.26
N TRP A 42 8.03 -11.37 -8.16
CA TRP A 42 7.49 -12.72 -8.24
C TRP A 42 7.63 -13.30 -6.84
N LEU A 43 6.52 -13.71 -6.27
CA LEU A 43 6.46 -14.30 -4.95
C LEU A 43 6.95 -15.75 -5.02
N PRO A 44 8.25 -16.02 -4.80
CA PRO A 44 8.62 -17.34 -4.38
C PRO A 44 8.18 -17.41 -2.92
N GLY A 45 7.15 -18.12 -2.58
CA GLY A 45 6.63 -18.35 -1.25
C GLY A 45 6.80 -17.24 -0.19
N ILE A 46 5.93 -17.18 0.75
CA ILE A 46 6.04 -16.28 1.92
C ILE A 46 7.18 -16.70 2.85
N ASP A 47 7.64 -17.96 2.72
CA ASP A 47 8.60 -18.60 3.63
C ASP A 47 10.06 -18.45 3.19
N ASP A 48 10.32 -18.10 1.94
CA ASP A 48 11.67 -17.88 1.44
C ASP A 48 11.70 -16.84 0.31
N ASN A 49 12.01 -15.60 0.66
CA ASN A 49 12.19 -14.51 -0.28
C ASN A 49 13.27 -13.53 0.19
N ASP A 50 13.77 -12.70 -0.73
CA ASP A 50 14.86 -11.75 -0.45
C ASP A 50 14.51 -10.76 0.66
N MET A 51 13.23 -10.37 0.78
CA MET A 51 12.79 -9.47 1.85
C MET A 51 12.89 -10.15 3.21
N LEU A 52 12.44 -11.40 3.31
CA LEU A 52 12.51 -12.18 4.53
C LEU A 52 13.96 -12.38 4.97
N ARG A 53 14.84 -12.80 4.04
CA ARG A 53 16.28 -12.95 4.31
C ARG A 53 16.93 -11.65 4.79
N HIS A 54 16.54 -10.52 4.23
CA HIS A 54 17.03 -9.21 4.65
C HIS A 54 16.53 -8.81 6.06
N LEU A 55 15.31 -9.17 6.39
CA LEU A 55 14.73 -8.88 7.72
C LEU A 55 15.30 -9.79 8.82
N TRP A 56 15.55 -11.06 8.54
CA TRP A 56 16.07 -12.02 9.52
C TRP A 56 17.39 -11.59 10.17
N THR A 57 18.18 -10.80 9.48
CA THR A 57 19.43 -10.26 10.06
C THR A 57 19.20 -9.22 11.16
N ARG A 58 17.95 -8.73 11.32
CA ARG A 58 17.60 -7.61 12.20
C ARG A 58 16.50 -7.91 13.21
N VAL A 59 15.50 -8.65 12.78
CA VAL A 59 14.31 -8.97 13.58
C VAL A 59 13.83 -10.39 13.25
N PRO A 60 13.35 -11.15 14.27
CA PRO A 60 12.74 -12.44 14.02
C PRO A 60 11.36 -12.20 13.38
N VAL A 61 11.22 -12.59 12.12
CA VAL A 61 9.95 -12.58 11.38
C VAL A 61 9.75 -13.96 10.76
N GLU A 62 8.53 -14.46 10.77
CA GLU A 62 8.21 -15.76 10.20
C GLU A 62 7.98 -15.65 8.70
N HIS A 63 7.24 -14.64 8.27
CA HIS A 63 6.88 -14.41 6.87
C HIS A 63 7.15 -12.96 6.47
N ALA A 64 7.46 -12.75 5.22
CA ALA A 64 7.55 -11.42 4.64
C ALA A 64 6.97 -11.40 3.23
N PHE A 65 6.32 -10.28 2.92
CA PHE A 65 5.66 -10.06 1.64
C PHE A 65 6.01 -8.67 1.10
N SER A 66 6.36 -8.61 -0.17
CA SER A 66 6.54 -7.36 -0.89
C SER A 66 5.87 -7.42 -2.24
N LEU A 67 4.95 -6.49 -2.49
CA LEU A 67 4.17 -6.46 -3.73
C LEU A 67 4.99 -5.99 -4.92
N VAL A 68 5.86 -5.00 -4.71
CA VAL A 68 6.57 -4.29 -5.78
C VAL A 68 7.98 -3.90 -5.32
N ALA A 69 8.97 -4.15 -6.18
CA ALA A 69 10.31 -3.62 -5.96
C ALA A 69 10.34 -2.09 -6.12
N TYR A 70 10.90 -1.40 -5.15
CA TYR A 70 11.10 0.04 -5.23
C TYR A 70 12.24 0.35 -6.21
N ARG A 71 11.93 1.16 -7.23
CA ARG A 71 12.94 1.72 -8.15
C ARG A 71 12.69 3.22 -8.29
N HIS A 72 13.75 4.02 -8.17
CA HIS A 72 13.68 5.45 -8.46
C HIS A 72 13.15 5.68 -9.87
N ASN A 73 12.35 6.74 -10.04
CA ASN A 73 11.74 7.13 -11.32
C ASN A 73 10.80 6.07 -11.95
N SER A 74 10.42 5.05 -11.19
CA SER A 74 9.42 4.09 -11.64
C SER A 74 7.99 4.66 -11.53
N PRO A 75 7.02 4.10 -12.29
CA PRO A 75 5.61 4.43 -12.09
C PRO A 75 5.14 4.26 -10.64
N PHE A 76 5.66 3.26 -9.94
CA PHE A 76 5.33 3.02 -8.55
C PHE A 76 5.89 4.11 -7.61
N HIS A 77 7.08 4.62 -7.88
CA HIS A 77 7.62 5.77 -7.16
C HIS A 77 6.69 6.99 -7.28
N GLN A 78 6.17 7.28 -8.48
CA GLN A 78 5.22 8.36 -8.68
C GLN A 78 3.93 8.18 -7.85
N LEU A 79 3.40 6.95 -7.76
CA LEU A 79 2.24 6.65 -6.91
C LEU A 79 2.53 6.93 -5.43
N LEU A 80 3.69 6.51 -4.94
CA LEU A 80 4.11 6.79 -3.57
C LEU A 80 4.28 8.29 -3.29
N MET A 81 4.79 9.07 -4.27
CA MET A 81 4.90 10.51 -4.14
C MET A 81 3.52 11.18 -4.06
N ARG A 82 2.55 10.73 -4.85
CA ARG A 82 1.16 11.22 -4.76
C ARG A 82 0.55 10.95 -3.38
N ILE A 83 0.70 9.74 -2.89
CA ILE A 83 0.23 9.37 -1.55
C ILE A 83 0.94 10.20 -0.48
N LYS A 84 2.24 10.44 -0.59
CA LYS A 84 3.01 11.16 0.44
C LYS A 84 2.80 12.68 0.44
N TYR A 85 2.57 13.28 -0.73
CA TYR A 85 2.66 14.73 -0.89
C TYR A 85 1.43 15.39 -1.55
N GLN A 86 0.53 14.62 -2.15
CA GLN A 86 -0.68 15.14 -2.80
C GLN A 86 -1.97 14.71 -2.09
N SER A 87 -1.85 14.14 -0.90
CA SER A 87 -2.99 13.70 -0.08
C SER A 87 -3.99 12.80 -0.82
N ASP A 88 -3.49 11.94 -1.73
CA ASP A 88 -4.33 10.99 -2.48
C ASP A 88 -4.69 9.78 -1.61
N THR A 89 -5.57 10.01 -0.63
CA THR A 89 -6.01 9.00 0.33
C THR A 89 -6.75 7.84 -0.32
N ALA A 90 -7.54 8.14 -1.36
CA ALA A 90 -8.25 7.13 -2.12
C ALA A 90 -7.29 6.18 -2.88
N LEU A 91 -6.19 6.71 -3.40
CA LEU A 91 -5.13 5.91 -4.01
C LEU A 91 -4.46 5.01 -2.98
N ALA A 92 -4.12 5.54 -1.79
CA ALA A 92 -3.51 4.77 -0.72
C ALA A 92 -4.39 3.56 -0.34
N TYR A 93 -5.68 3.79 -0.09
CA TYR A 93 -6.62 2.72 0.23
C TYR A 93 -6.72 1.67 -0.90
N ARG A 94 -6.83 2.09 -2.16
CA ARG A 94 -6.92 1.17 -3.31
C ARG A 94 -5.65 0.35 -3.51
N LEU A 95 -4.47 0.95 -3.31
CA LEU A 95 -3.21 0.21 -3.36
C LEU A 95 -3.11 -0.80 -2.21
N GLY A 96 -3.59 -0.42 -1.02
CA GLY A 96 -3.71 -1.33 0.10
C GLY A 96 -4.63 -2.51 -0.21
N TRP A 97 -5.81 -2.26 -0.76
CA TRP A 97 -6.73 -3.32 -1.15
C TRP A 97 -6.12 -4.26 -2.19
N TRP A 98 -5.41 -3.72 -3.18
CA TRP A 98 -4.70 -4.55 -4.14
C TRP A 98 -3.59 -5.38 -3.47
N ALA A 99 -2.78 -4.78 -2.60
CA ALA A 99 -1.75 -5.50 -1.85
C ALA A 99 -2.34 -6.62 -0.97
N GLY A 100 -3.46 -6.36 -0.29
CA GLY A 100 -4.19 -7.36 0.48
C GLY A 100 -4.72 -8.51 -0.38
N SER A 101 -5.25 -8.20 -1.57
CA SER A 101 -5.71 -9.23 -2.50
C SER A 101 -4.58 -10.14 -2.99
N GLU A 102 -3.38 -9.59 -3.20
CA GLU A 102 -2.20 -10.40 -3.53
C GLU A 102 -1.67 -11.18 -2.31
N ALA A 103 -1.79 -10.61 -1.10
CA ALA A 103 -1.43 -11.30 0.15
C ALA A 103 -2.31 -12.53 0.39
N VAL A 104 -3.63 -12.43 0.14
CA VAL A 104 -4.56 -13.58 0.18
C VAL A 104 -4.16 -14.65 -0.84
N ARG A 105 -3.79 -14.26 -2.05
CA ARG A 105 -3.29 -15.24 -3.05
C ARG A 105 -2.02 -15.94 -2.62
N ALA A 106 -1.23 -15.31 -1.77
CA ALA A 106 -0.01 -15.87 -1.19
C ALA A 106 -0.27 -16.63 0.12
N GLY A 107 -1.51 -16.72 0.61
CA GLY A 107 -1.89 -17.40 1.85
C GLY A 107 -1.52 -16.65 3.12
N LEU A 108 -1.18 -15.36 3.05
CA LEU A 108 -0.78 -14.57 4.22
C LEU A 108 -1.91 -14.21 5.17
N ASP A 109 -3.15 -14.26 4.71
CA ASP A 109 -4.34 -14.02 5.53
C ASP A 109 -4.54 -15.10 6.60
N GLU A 110 -4.03 -16.31 6.37
CA GLU A 110 -4.08 -17.40 7.35
C GLU A 110 -3.12 -17.21 8.54
N TYR A 111 -2.11 -16.36 8.40
CA TYR A 111 -1.08 -16.08 9.42
C TYR A 111 -1.26 -14.74 10.13
N ALA A 112 -2.27 -13.95 9.79
CA ALA A 112 -2.42 -12.61 10.31
C ALA A 112 -3.74 -12.43 11.08
N ASP A 113 -3.67 -12.28 12.38
CA ASP A 113 -4.82 -11.95 13.25
C ASP A 113 -5.16 -10.45 13.21
N VAL A 114 -4.16 -9.61 12.96
CA VAL A 114 -4.28 -8.14 12.98
C VAL A 114 -3.24 -7.49 12.09
N LEU A 115 -3.61 -6.42 11.41
CA LEU A 115 -2.69 -5.55 10.68
C LEU A 115 -2.33 -4.33 11.52
N VAL A 116 -1.05 -4.10 11.72
CA VAL A 116 -0.55 -2.96 12.50
C VAL A 116 0.23 -2.01 11.60
N PRO A 117 -0.33 -0.81 11.29
CA PRO A 117 0.36 0.16 10.45
C PRO A 117 1.55 0.78 11.17
N VAL A 118 2.66 0.94 10.46
CA VAL A 118 3.83 1.64 10.99
C VAL A 118 3.47 3.10 11.29
N PRO A 119 3.69 3.60 12.54
CA PRO A 119 3.30 4.93 12.93
C PRO A 119 4.21 6.02 12.33
N LEU A 120 3.64 7.18 12.08
CA LEU A 120 4.36 8.41 11.78
C LEU A 120 4.77 9.13 13.08
N THR A 121 5.82 9.97 12.99
CA THR A 121 6.07 10.96 14.04
C THR A 121 4.94 12.00 14.07
N ALA A 122 4.66 12.61 15.23
CA ALA A 122 3.65 13.65 15.37
C ALA A 122 3.89 14.84 14.40
N ARG A 123 5.16 15.19 14.16
CA ARG A 123 5.53 16.21 13.17
C ARG A 123 5.07 15.81 11.77
N ARG A 124 5.42 14.60 11.29
CA ARG A 124 5.04 14.12 9.95
C ARG A 124 3.53 13.94 9.80
N LEU A 125 2.85 13.53 10.87
CA LEU A 125 1.40 13.43 10.87
C LEU A 125 0.73 14.81 10.67
N ARG A 126 1.24 15.85 11.36
CA ARG A 126 0.75 17.24 11.15
C ARG A 126 1.04 17.74 9.74
N GLU A 127 2.24 17.49 9.22
CA GLU A 127 2.64 17.92 7.86
C GLU A 127 1.79 17.25 6.75
N ARG A 128 1.41 15.99 6.93
CA ARG A 128 0.70 15.19 5.92
C ARG A 128 -0.81 15.11 6.13
N GLY A 129 -1.28 15.38 7.34
CA GLY A 129 -2.68 15.26 7.72
C GLY A 129 -3.17 13.84 7.97
N TYR A 130 -2.40 12.81 7.59
CA TYR A 130 -2.77 11.40 7.75
C TYR A 130 -1.58 10.45 7.73
N ASN A 131 -1.78 9.22 8.24
CA ASN A 131 -0.80 8.15 8.16
C ASN A 131 -1.06 7.30 6.91
N GLN A 132 -0.13 7.32 5.96
CA GLN A 132 -0.22 6.55 4.72
C GLN A 132 -0.26 5.04 4.98
N ALA A 133 0.52 4.56 5.95
CA ALA A 133 0.54 3.15 6.31
C ALA A 133 -0.82 2.69 6.86
N ARG A 134 -1.54 3.57 7.58
CA ARG A 134 -2.89 3.29 8.07
C ARG A 134 -3.87 3.10 6.91
N LEU A 135 -3.89 3.99 5.94
CA LEU A 135 -4.79 3.87 4.78
C LEU A 135 -4.48 2.64 3.92
N LEU A 136 -3.19 2.32 3.75
CA LEU A 136 -2.78 1.08 3.09
C LEU A 136 -3.27 -0.14 3.89
N ALA A 137 -3.06 -0.15 5.20
CA ALA A 137 -3.52 -1.24 6.07
C ALA A 137 -5.05 -1.38 6.05
N ASP A 138 -5.81 -0.28 6.06
CA ASP A 138 -7.28 -0.32 5.96
C ASP A 138 -7.74 -1.00 4.66
N GLY A 139 -7.08 -0.67 3.54
CA GLY A 139 -7.34 -1.34 2.26
C GLY A 139 -6.96 -2.82 2.29
N MET A 140 -5.80 -3.16 2.84
CA MET A 140 -5.34 -4.55 3.00
C MET A 140 -6.28 -5.35 3.89
N GLY A 141 -6.62 -4.83 5.06
CA GLY A 141 -7.50 -5.48 6.02
C GLY A 141 -8.88 -5.77 5.43
N ARG A 142 -9.39 -4.84 4.62
CA ARG A 142 -10.64 -5.06 3.88
C ARG A 142 -10.56 -6.22 2.89
N ALA A 143 -9.43 -6.39 2.20
CA ALA A 143 -9.23 -7.47 1.24
C ALA A 143 -8.96 -8.82 1.92
N MET A 144 -8.20 -8.82 3.00
CA MET A 144 -7.80 -10.01 3.76
C MET A 144 -8.85 -10.48 4.78
N GLY A 145 -9.84 -9.64 5.11
CA GLY A 145 -10.77 -9.92 6.21
C GLY A 145 -10.14 -9.77 7.61
N VAL A 146 -9.00 -9.06 7.72
CA VAL A 146 -8.21 -8.91 8.94
C VAL A 146 -8.40 -7.50 9.53
N PRO A 147 -8.64 -7.37 10.85
CA PRO A 147 -8.79 -6.06 11.49
C PRO A 147 -7.49 -5.24 11.47
N VAL A 148 -7.62 -3.92 11.45
CA VAL A 148 -6.49 -2.98 11.50
C VAL A 148 -6.49 -2.26 12.84
N MET A 149 -5.39 -2.37 13.59
CA MET A 149 -5.24 -1.77 14.92
C MET A 149 -3.97 -0.92 15.01
N GLU A 150 -4.05 0.25 15.61
CA GLU A 150 -2.89 1.10 15.89
C GLU A 150 -2.29 0.73 17.26
N LEU A 151 -1.41 -0.25 17.28
CA LEU A 151 -0.79 -0.78 18.49
C LEU A 151 0.61 -0.21 18.77
N LEU A 152 1.15 0.59 17.84
CA LEU A 152 2.50 1.12 17.92
C LEU A 152 2.47 2.65 18.00
N VAL A 153 3.37 3.22 18.79
CA VAL A 153 3.63 4.65 18.86
C VAL A 153 5.08 4.92 18.49
N ARG A 154 5.32 5.85 17.58
CA ARG A 154 6.67 6.26 17.23
C ARG A 154 7.18 7.28 18.24
N GLN A 155 8.17 6.90 19.03
CA GLN A 155 8.87 7.83 19.91
C GLN A 155 9.66 8.85 19.04
N GLN A 156 9.68 10.12 19.46
CA GLN A 156 10.57 11.10 18.87
C GLN A 156 11.99 10.70 19.25
N GLN A 157 12.81 10.34 18.29
CA GLN A 157 14.24 10.28 18.54
C GLN A 157 14.68 11.71 18.85
N GLY A 158 15.27 11.90 20.03
CA GLY A 158 16.05 13.10 20.32
C GLY A 158 17.00 13.36 19.17
N THR A 159 17.29 14.64 18.93
CA THR A 159 18.21 15.16 17.92
C THR A 159 19.37 14.20 17.68
N SER A 160 19.48 13.67 16.46
CA SER A 160 20.66 12.96 16.02
C SER A 160 21.87 13.84 16.27
N GLN A 161 22.71 13.45 17.21
CA GLN A 161 24.06 14.02 17.31
C GLN A 161 24.84 13.54 16.09
N THR A 162 24.80 14.34 15.03
CA THR A 162 25.76 14.30 13.96
C THR A 162 27.01 15.00 14.47
N HIS A 163 28.00 14.25 14.89
CA HIS A 163 29.39 14.68 14.91
C HIS A 163 30.02 14.34 13.57
#